data_30fcfccc6c60a04b19db12546c60e068
#
_entry.id   30fcfccc6c60a04b19db12546c60e068
#
_cell.length_a   1.000
_cell.length_b   1.000
_cell.length_c   1.000
_cell.angle_alpha   90.00
_cell.angle_beta   90.00
_cell.angle_gamma   90.00
#
_symmetry.space_group_name_H-M   'P 1'
#
loop_
_entity.id
_entity.type
_entity.pdbx_description
1 polymer ?
#
loop_
_entity_poly.entity_id
_entity_poly.type
_entity_poly.pdbx_seq_one_letter_code
_entity_poly.pdbx_strand_id
1 'polypeptide(L)'
;MKLAKGDKVAIVCCSNGQSLSKKKEIENLKVILEEMGLISVFSKYVYQKISLEEVENNLKGFPESGSPLEKARELMEFYEDASIKAIFDISGGDLANTILPYLDYERIASVKKQFCGYSDLTTIINAIYAKTQKVSVLYQIRNLFMNIPRSKKKTL
;
A
#
# COMPACT_ATOMS: atom_id res chain seq x y z
N MET A 1 -11.69 11.34 -5.75
CA MET A 1 -10.69 11.75 -4.74
C MET A 1 -9.95 12.99 -5.23
N LYS A 2 -9.81 14.02 -4.40
CA LYS A 2 -8.99 15.20 -4.69
C LYS A 2 -8.03 15.39 -3.50
N LEU A 3 -6.73 15.35 -3.76
CA LEU A 3 -5.68 15.60 -2.77
C LEU A 3 -5.15 17.02 -2.94
N ALA A 4 -4.81 17.67 -1.84
CA ALA A 4 -4.25 19.01 -1.78
C ALA A 4 -2.83 18.96 -1.16
N LYS A 5 -2.07 20.01 -1.37
CA LYS A 5 -0.75 20.18 -0.74
C LYS A 5 -0.88 20.14 0.79
N GLY A 6 -0.05 19.35 1.44
CA GLY A 6 -0.07 19.11 2.89
C GLY A 6 -0.92 17.90 3.32
N ASP A 7 -1.68 17.28 2.40
CA ASP A 7 -2.46 16.10 2.74
C ASP A 7 -1.56 14.90 3.04
N LYS A 8 -1.91 14.15 4.08
CA LYS A 8 -1.27 12.88 4.41
C LYS A 8 -1.91 11.73 3.64
N VAL A 9 -1.07 10.84 3.11
CA VAL A 9 -1.47 9.62 2.43
C VAL A 9 -0.77 8.42 3.04
N ALA A 10 -1.51 7.33 3.27
CA ALA A 10 -0.93 6.08 3.73
C ALA A 10 -0.45 5.24 2.54
N ILE A 11 0.71 4.62 2.67
CA ILE A 11 1.27 3.66 1.72
C ILE A 11 1.31 2.30 2.40
N VAL A 12 0.41 1.41 2.03
CA VAL A 12 0.22 0.10 2.66
C VAL A 12 0.66 -1.05 1.75
N CYS A 13 0.71 -2.25 2.32
CA CYS A 13 1.07 -3.48 1.61
C CYS A 13 0.17 -4.62 2.10
N CYS A 14 -1.00 -4.75 1.52
CA CYS A 14 -2.03 -5.70 1.96
C CYS A 14 -1.90 -7.10 1.33
N SER A 15 -1.11 -7.23 0.25
CA SER A 15 -0.77 -8.51 -0.38
C SER A 15 0.70 -8.90 -0.09
N ASN A 16 1.45 -9.35 -1.10
CA ASN A 16 2.85 -9.75 -0.93
C ASN A 16 3.74 -8.56 -0.58
N GLY A 17 4.62 -8.72 0.38
CA GLY A 17 5.61 -7.72 0.74
C GLY A 17 6.56 -7.39 -0.41
N GLN A 18 7.09 -6.18 -0.41
CA GLN A 18 8.09 -5.78 -1.39
C GLN A 18 9.46 -6.35 -1.04
N SER A 19 10.18 -6.85 -2.03
CA SER A 19 11.58 -7.27 -1.83
C SER A 19 12.44 -6.09 -1.38
N LEU A 20 13.40 -6.34 -0.49
CA LEU A 20 14.37 -5.34 -0.06
C LEU A 20 15.20 -4.76 -1.22
N SER A 21 15.35 -5.50 -2.33
CA SER A 21 15.99 -5.01 -3.55
C SER A 21 15.28 -3.79 -4.15
N LYS A 22 13.99 -3.61 -3.86
CA LYS A 22 13.18 -2.45 -4.31
C LYS A 22 13.20 -1.26 -3.34
N LYS A 23 13.97 -1.36 -2.25
CA LYS A 23 14.00 -0.31 -1.22
C LYS A 23 14.26 1.08 -1.81
N LYS A 24 15.28 1.19 -2.67
CA LYS A 24 15.63 2.46 -3.32
C LYS A 24 14.50 3.05 -4.18
N GLU A 25 13.75 2.20 -4.87
CA GLU A 25 12.61 2.63 -5.69
C GLU A 25 11.47 3.14 -4.81
N ILE A 26 11.23 2.48 -3.67
CA ILE A 26 10.18 2.87 -2.71
C ILE A 26 10.57 4.16 -1.98
N GLU A 27 11.84 4.34 -1.64
CA GLU A 27 12.35 5.62 -1.11
C GLU A 27 12.19 6.76 -2.12
N ASN A 28 12.42 6.48 -3.42
CA ASN A 28 12.15 7.45 -4.48
C ASN A 28 10.65 7.81 -4.59
N LEU A 29 9.74 6.85 -4.36
CA LEU A 29 8.30 7.16 -4.30
C LEU A 29 8.00 8.19 -3.21
N LYS A 30 8.62 8.05 -2.04
CA LYS A 30 8.47 9.03 -0.95
C LYS A 30 8.88 10.43 -1.41
N VAL A 31 10.03 10.56 -2.06
CA VAL A 31 10.51 11.84 -2.59
C VAL A 31 9.53 12.44 -3.61
N ILE A 32 9.02 11.62 -4.54
CA ILE A 32 8.04 12.06 -5.55
C ILE A 32 6.76 12.58 -4.88
N LEU A 33 6.25 11.89 -3.86
CA LEU A 33 5.05 12.33 -3.13
C LEU A 33 5.31 13.65 -2.38
N GLU A 34 6.49 13.82 -1.79
CA GLU A 34 6.91 15.07 -1.14
C GLU A 34 7.01 16.22 -2.15
N GLU A 35 7.57 16.00 -3.33
CA GLU A 35 7.62 16.98 -4.43
C GLU A 35 6.21 17.38 -4.92
N MET A 36 5.26 16.45 -4.88
CA MET A 36 3.83 16.73 -5.14
C MET A 36 3.15 17.49 -3.98
N GLY A 37 3.87 17.73 -2.89
CA GLY A 37 3.38 18.40 -1.68
C GLY A 37 2.60 17.51 -0.75
N LEU A 38 2.66 16.17 -0.89
CA LEU A 38 1.99 15.22 -0.04
C LEU A 38 2.90 14.72 1.08
N ILE A 39 2.32 14.33 2.20
CA ILE A 39 3.04 13.71 3.32
C ILE A 39 2.71 12.21 3.31
N SER A 40 3.69 11.37 3.00
CA SER A 40 3.51 9.92 2.95
C SER A 40 3.81 9.26 4.29
N VAL A 41 2.91 8.39 4.73
CA VAL A 41 3.05 7.53 5.93
C VAL A 41 3.11 6.09 5.45
N PHE A 42 4.26 5.44 5.63
CA PHE A 42 4.47 4.08 5.17
C PHE A 42 4.10 3.06 6.25
N SER A 43 3.43 2.00 5.82
CA SER A 43 3.21 0.81 6.62
C SER A 43 4.53 0.17 7.04
N LYS A 44 4.57 -0.36 8.25
CA LYS A 44 5.69 -1.19 8.73
C LYS A 44 5.78 -2.55 8.03
N TYR A 45 4.74 -2.93 7.29
CA TYR A 45 4.66 -4.19 6.54
C TYR A 45 4.93 -4.04 5.04
N VAL A 46 5.62 -2.98 4.63
CA VAL A 46 5.95 -2.77 3.21
C VAL A 46 6.92 -3.82 2.68
N TYR A 47 7.93 -4.20 3.48
CA TYR A 47 8.96 -5.12 3.04
C TYR A 47 8.75 -6.54 3.56
N GLN A 48 9.16 -7.52 2.74
CA GLN A 48 9.19 -8.93 3.14
C GLN A 48 10.07 -9.11 4.38
N LYS A 49 9.62 -9.96 5.30
CA LYS A 49 10.44 -10.44 6.40
C LYS A 49 11.31 -11.58 5.85
N ILE A 50 12.61 -11.39 5.86
CA ILE A 50 13.58 -12.44 5.50
C ILE A 50 14.16 -12.96 6.81
N SER A 51 13.97 -14.25 7.08
CA SER A 51 14.65 -14.91 8.19
C SER A 51 16.13 -15.19 7.83
N LEU A 52 16.99 -15.25 8.84
CA LEU A 52 18.41 -15.61 8.64
C LEU A 52 18.54 -17.01 8.00
N GLU A 53 17.68 -17.94 8.38
CA GLU A 53 17.64 -19.30 7.85
C GLU A 53 17.27 -19.35 6.35
N GLU A 54 16.38 -18.47 5.89
CA GLU A 54 16.03 -18.34 4.48
C GLU A 54 17.17 -17.75 3.67
N VAL A 55 17.95 -16.83 4.25
CA VAL A 55 19.13 -16.24 3.62
C VAL A 55 20.24 -17.30 3.51
N GLU A 56 20.50 -18.09 4.56
CA GLU A 56 21.55 -19.11 4.59
C GLU A 56 21.28 -20.28 3.63
N ASN A 57 19.99 -20.65 3.46
CA ASN A 57 19.59 -21.78 2.61
C ASN A 57 19.24 -21.39 1.16
N ASN A 58 19.43 -20.13 0.77
CA ASN A 58 19.01 -19.63 -0.56
C ASN A 58 17.53 -19.94 -0.89
N LEU A 59 16.70 -20.16 0.13
CA LEU A 59 15.28 -20.37 -0.03
C LEU A 59 14.65 -19.06 -0.48
N LYS A 60 13.80 -19.11 -1.50
CA LYS A 60 12.94 -17.99 -1.82
C LYS A 60 11.98 -17.82 -0.64
N GLY A 61 12.26 -16.85 0.23
CA GLY A 61 11.43 -16.57 1.38
C GLY A 61 9.97 -16.36 0.97
N PHE A 62 9.06 -16.69 1.86
CA PHE A 62 7.64 -16.43 1.65
C PHE A 62 7.45 -14.93 1.40
N PRO A 63 6.60 -14.54 0.46
CA PRO A 63 6.38 -13.13 0.11
C PRO A 63 5.67 -12.33 1.23
N GLU A 64 5.56 -12.89 2.41
CA GLU A 64 4.90 -12.28 3.56
C GLU A 64 5.73 -11.14 4.16
N SER A 65 5.05 -10.05 4.50
CA SER A 65 5.63 -8.91 5.22
C SER A 65 5.08 -8.74 6.64
N GLY A 66 4.04 -9.47 6.95
CA GLY A 66 3.33 -9.52 8.24
C GLY A 66 2.18 -10.50 8.12
N SER A 67 1.61 -10.93 9.26
CA SER A 67 0.42 -11.78 9.28
C SER A 67 -0.80 -11.03 8.68
N PRO A 68 -1.79 -11.73 8.15
CA PRO A 68 -3.02 -11.13 7.65
C PRO A 68 -3.72 -10.23 8.68
N LEU A 69 -3.75 -10.66 9.94
CA LEU A 69 -4.36 -9.90 11.03
C LEU A 69 -3.61 -8.59 11.32
N GLU A 70 -2.27 -8.63 11.34
CA GLU A 70 -1.45 -7.42 11.56
C GLU A 70 -1.64 -6.39 10.45
N LYS A 71 -1.63 -6.84 9.18
CA LYS A 71 -1.87 -5.96 8.03
C LYS A 71 -3.27 -5.35 8.04
N ALA A 72 -4.29 -6.16 8.38
CA ALA A 72 -5.65 -5.68 8.48
C ALA A 72 -5.81 -4.65 9.60
N ARG A 73 -5.22 -4.88 10.78
CA ARG A 73 -5.25 -3.92 11.89
C ARG A 73 -4.61 -2.59 11.50
N GLU A 74 -3.44 -2.61 10.91
CA GLU A 74 -2.77 -1.37 10.46
C GLU A 74 -3.57 -0.66 9.37
N LEU A 75 -4.17 -1.39 8.43
CA LEU A 75 -5.07 -0.80 7.44
C LEU A 75 -6.25 -0.11 8.10
N MET A 76 -6.85 -0.72 9.14
CA MET A 76 -7.95 -0.10 9.89
C MET A 76 -7.49 1.12 10.69
N GLU A 77 -6.29 1.11 11.29
CA GLU A 77 -5.69 2.29 11.93
C GLU A 77 -5.58 3.46 10.94
N PHE A 78 -5.13 3.20 9.71
CA PHE A 78 -5.10 4.23 8.66
C PHE A 78 -6.50 4.69 8.23
N TYR A 79 -7.49 3.82 8.23
CA TYR A 79 -8.89 4.23 7.98
C TYR A 79 -9.42 5.13 9.10
N GLU A 80 -9.03 4.91 10.33
CA GLU A 80 -9.48 5.65 11.51
C GLU A 80 -8.74 6.98 11.69
N ASP A 81 -7.46 7.07 11.33
CA ASP A 81 -6.66 8.30 11.46
C ASP A 81 -7.23 9.43 10.59
N ALA A 82 -7.92 10.39 11.20
CA ALA A 82 -8.54 11.54 10.51
C ALA A 82 -7.54 12.41 9.71
N SER A 83 -6.24 12.33 10.02
CA SER A 83 -5.20 13.05 9.28
C SER A 83 -4.89 12.42 7.92
N ILE A 84 -5.11 11.12 7.75
CA ILE A 84 -4.91 10.42 6.46
C ILE A 84 -6.08 10.71 5.52
N LYS A 85 -5.79 11.14 4.30
CA LYS A 85 -6.80 11.51 3.28
C LYS A 85 -7.06 10.41 2.25
N ALA A 86 -6.06 9.58 1.97
CA ALA A 86 -6.18 8.45 1.06
C ALA A 86 -5.23 7.32 1.46
N ILE A 87 -5.55 6.11 1.05
CA ILE A 87 -4.73 4.91 1.28
C ILE A 87 -4.35 4.32 -0.08
N PHE A 88 -3.06 4.19 -0.33
CA PHE A 88 -2.52 3.59 -1.55
C PHE A 88 -1.81 2.29 -1.21
N ASP A 89 -2.23 1.21 -1.84
CA ASP A 89 -1.53 -0.05 -1.71
C ASP A 89 -0.46 -0.19 -2.79
N ILE A 90 0.78 -0.43 -2.34
CA ILE A 90 1.96 -0.57 -3.21
C ILE A 90 2.21 -2.03 -3.63
N SER A 91 1.49 -2.97 -3.03
CA SER A 91 1.71 -4.39 -3.24
C SER A 91 1.05 -4.92 -4.53
N GLY A 92 1.06 -6.17 -4.64
CA GLY A 92 0.44 -7.06 -5.60
C GLY A 92 0.90 -8.46 -5.23
N GLY A 93 0.38 -9.49 -5.88
CA GLY A 93 0.72 -10.88 -5.59
C GLY A 93 -0.52 -11.74 -5.56
N ASP A 94 -0.70 -12.51 -4.48
CA ASP A 94 -1.74 -13.53 -4.34
C ASP A 94 -2.26 -13.68 -2.89
N LEU A 95 -1.88 -12.77 -1.97
CA LEU A 95 -2.22 -12.85 -0.55
C LEU A 95 -3.28 -11.84 -0.10
N ALA A 96 -3.80 -10.98 -0.98
CA ALA A 96 -4.74 -9.91 -0.60
C ALA A 96 -6.07 -10.44 -0.01
N ASN A 97 -6.50 -11.61 -0.42
CA ASN A 97 -7.70 -12.26 0.12
C ASN A 97 -7.60 -12.63 1.59
N THR A 98 -6.39 -12.85 2.08
CA THR A 98 -6.14 -13.32 3.46
C THR A 98 -6.52 -12.30 4.53
N ILE A 99 -6.51 -11.01 4.21
CA ILE A 99 -6.87 -9.95 5.18
C ILE A 99 -8.38 -9.70 5.26
N LEU A 100 -9.18 -10.13 4.28
CA LEU A 100 -10.61 -9.81 4.18
C LEU A 100 -11.42 -10.16 5.43
N PRO A 101 -11.20 -11.32 6.10
CA PRO A 101 -11.95 -11.69 7.30
C PRO A 101 -11.72 -10.76 8.50
N TYR A 102 -10.64 -9.98 8.48
CA TYR A 102 -10.23 -9.11 9.58
C TYR A 102 -10.55 -7.63 9.36
N LEU A 103 -11.21 -7.28 8.23
CA LEU A 103 -11.60 -5.91 7.92
C LEU A 103 -12.93 -5.56 8.57
N ASP A 104 -12.98 -4.39 9.22
CA ASP A 104 -14.22 -3.80 9.71
C ASP A 104 -14.88 -2.98 8.59
N TYR A 105 -15.82 -3.59 7.88
CA TYR A 105 -16.50 -2.97 6.75
C TYR A 105 -17.45 -1.84 7.18
N GLU A 106 -18.02 -1.89 8.39
CA GLU A 106 -18.87 -0.82 8.91
C GLU A 106 -18.02 0.44 9.15
N ARG A 107 -16.85 0.25 9.74
CA ARG A 107 -15.90 1.35 9.93
C ARG A 107 -15.42 1.90 8.58
N ILE A 108 -15.06 1.06 7.64
CA ILE A 108 -14.70 1.49 6.28
C ILE A 108 -15.84 2.30 5.65
N ALA A 109 -17.08 1.87 5.80
CA ALA A 109 -18.27 2.57 5.27
C ALA A 109 -18.42 3.97 5.88
N SER A 110 -18.12 4.13 7.17
CA SER A 110 -18.36 5.37 7.93
C SER A 110 -17.41 6.53 7.57
N VAL A 111 -16.25 6.26 6.96
CA VAL A 111 -15.23 7.28 6.68
C VAL A 111 -15.15 7.62 5.18
N LYS A 112 -14.75 8.83 4.82
CA LYS A 112 -14.70 9.30 3.41
C LYS A 112 -13.40 8.98 2.67
N LYS A 113 -12.52 8.14 3.25
CA LYS A 113 -11.26 7.76 2.60
C LYS A 113 -11.48 6.77 1.47
N GLN A 114 -10.68 6.89 0.42
CA GLN A 114 -10.65 5.91 -0.67
C GLN A 114 -9.42 5.03 -0.56
N PHE A 115 -9.62 3.75 -0.82
CA PHE A 115 -8.55 2.78 -1.02
C PHE A 115 -8.16 2.77 -2.50
N CYS A 116 -6.87 2.78 -2.77
CA CYS A 116 -6.30 2.73 -4.12
C CYS A 116 -5.41 1.50 -4.20
N GLY A 117 -5.68 0.60 -5.13
CA GLY A 117 -4.91 -0.63 -5.33
C GLY A 117 -4.99 -1.13 -6.76
N TYR A 118 -4.17 -2.12 -7.10
CA TYR A 118 -4.14 -2.71 -8.43
C TYR A 118 -3.78 -4.21 -8.38
N SER A 119 -4.08 -4.96 -9.45
CA SER A 119 -3.77 -6.39 -9.55
C SER A 119 -4.50 -7.19 -8.46
N ASP A 120 -3.80 -7.95 -7.62
CA ASP A 120 -4.38 -8.73 -6.52
C ASP A 120 -5.25 -7.92 -5.55
N LEU A 121 -4.95 -6.61 -5.39
CA LEU A 121 -5.73 -5.71 -4.56
C LEU A 121 -7.16 -5.47 -5.07
N THR A 122 -7.49 -5.90 -6.30
CA THR A 122 -8.87 -5.90 -6.78
C THR A 122 -9.78 -6.76 -5.91
N THR A 123 -9.22 -7.77 -5.24
CA THR A 123 -9.92 -8.60 -4.27
C THR A 123 -10.43 -7.75 -3.09
N ILE A 124 -9.58 -6.87 -2.54
CA ILE A 124 -9.96 -5.93 -1.47
C ILE A 124 -10.94 -4.87 -1.99
N ILE A 125 -10.68 -4.29 -3.16
CA ILE A 125 -11.54 -3.29 -3.80
C ILE A 125 -12.96 -3.84 -3.98
N ASN A 126 -13.08 -5.05 -4.49
CA ASN A 126 -14.38 -5.70 -4.71
C ASN A 126 -15.08 -6.02 -3.37
N ALA A 127 -14.34 -6.48 -2.36
CA ALA A 127 -14.91 -6.76 -1.04
C ALA A 127 -15.43 -5.46 -0.37
N ILE A 128 -14.66 -4.37 -0.42
CA ILE A 128 -15.08 -3.07 0.08
C ILE A 128 -16.38 -2.64 -0.64
N TYR A 129 -16.41 -2.68 -1.97
CA TYR A 129 -17.60 -2.28 -2.71
C TYR A 129 -18.82 -3.16 -2.38
N ALA A 130 -18.65 -4.48 -2.39
CA ALA A 130 -19.75 -5.42 -2.14
C ALA A 130 -20.36 -5.25 -0.73
N LYS A 131 -19.54 -4.94 0.27
CA LYS A 131 -19.97 -4.80 1.66
C LYS A 131 -20.43 -3.39 2.04
N THR A 132 -19.93 -2.35 1.37
CA THR A 132 -20.09 -0.96 1.80
C THR A 132 -20.67 -0.03 0.73
N GLN A 133 -20.74 -0.47 -0.52
CA GLN A 133 -21.06 0.33 -1.71
C GLN A 133 -20.08 1.51 -1.94
N LYS A 134 -18.93 1.51 -1.25
CA LYS A 134 -17.91 2.55 -1.45
C LYS A 134 -17.03 2.24 -2.64
N VAL A 135 -16.83 3.26 -3.45
CA VAL A 135 -15.94 3.20 -4.61
C VAL A 135 -14.49 3.32 -4.15
N SER A 136 -13.65 2.38 -4.55
CA SER A 136 -12.19 2.42 -4.47
C SER A 136 -11.60 2.80 -5.83
N VAL A 137 -10.31 3.09 -5.88
CA VAL A 137 -9.62 3.49 -7.12
C VAL A 137 -8.71 2.37 -7.59
N LEU A 138 -8.89 1.95 -8.85
CA LEU A 138 -8.01 0.98 -9.48
C LEU A 138 -6.76 1.71 -9.99
N TYR A 139 -5.72 1.76 -9.17
CA TYR A 139 -4.48 2.47 -9.48
C TYR A 139 -3.26 1.85 -8.80
N GLN A 140 -2.17 1.70 -9.56
CA GLN A 140 -0.87 1.27 -9.04
C GLN A 140 0.03 2.49 -8.80
N ILE A 141 0.24 2.84 -7.54
CA ILE A 141 1.04 4.01 -7.17
C ILE A 141 2.50 3.92 -7.62
N ARG A 142 3.04 2.71 -7.82
CA ARG A 142 4.40 2.50 -8.36
C ARG A 142 4.59 3.10 -9.75
N ASN A 143 3.52 3.36 -10.49
CA ASN A 143 3.60 4.01 -11.80
C ASN A 143 4.22 5.42 -11.71
N LEU A 144 4.15 6.08 -10.57
CA LEU A 144 4.77 7.39 -10.37
C LEU A 144 6.29 7.36 -10.56
N PHE A 145 6.97 6.27 -10.18
CA PHE A 145 8.42 6.16 -10.39
C PHE A 145 8.82 5.30 -11.58
N MET A 146 7.92 4.44 -12.08
CA MET A 146 8.18 3.60 -13.25
C MET A 146 8.12 4.39 -14.56
N ASN A 147 7.25 5.39 -14.65
CA ASN A 147 6.97 6.15 -15.87
C ASN A 147 7.79 7.45 -16.00
N ILE A 148 8.73 7.74 -15.09
CA ILE A 148 9.63 8.89 -15.24
C ILE A 148 10.73 8.53 -16.25
N PRO A 149 10.79 9.18 -17.43
CA PRO A 149 11.86 8.94 -18.39
C PRO A 149 13.22 9.21 -17.75
N ARG A 150 14.19 8.30 -17.97
CA ARG A 150 15.56 8.42 -17.42
C ARG A 150 16.22 9.77 -17.74
N SER A 151 15.82 10.46 -18.82
CA SER A 151 16.29 11.78 -19.20
C SER A 151 15.90 12.89 -18.23
N LYS A 152 14.80 12.77 -17.48
CA LYS A 152 14.37 13.75 -16.46
C LYS A 152 14.96 13.51 -15.07
N LYS A 153 15.65 12.38 -14.85
CA LYS A 153 16.35 12.08 -13.59
C LYS A 153 17.67 12.82 -13.40
N LYS A 154 18.13 13.61 -14.40
CA LYS A 154 19.40 14.33 -14.37
C LYS A 154 19.29 15.82 -14.12
N THR A 155 18.09 16.35 -13.88
CA THR A 155 17.89 17.80 -13.68
C THR A 155 16.95 18.06 -12.49
N LEU A 156 17.31 17.49 -11.34
CA LEU A 156 16.83 17.89 -10.02
C LEU A 156 17.97 17.74 -9.03
#